data_a9e52dd9f5e529e6f9fb5e44f41d1fc3
#
_entry.id   a9e52dd9f5e529e6f9fb5e44f41d1fc3
#
_cell.length_a   1.000
_cell.length_b   1.000
_cell.length_c   1.000
_cell.angle_alpha   90.00
_cell.angle_beta   90.00
_cell.angle_gamma   90.00
#
_symmetry.space_group_name_H-M   'P 1'
#
loop_
_entity.id
_entity.type
_entity.pdbx_description
1 polymer ?
#
loop_
_entity_poly.entity_id
_entity_poly.type
_entity_poly.pdbx_seq_one_letter_code
_entity_poly.pdbx_strand_id
1 'polypeptide(L)'
;VGDLIEHHRQKNALNEAMRVVGDINKYISATEPWKIKDDPERLGTVLHVAAQAVMDANHLLAPFLPHSAQKVFEALGGTGVFSPLPRIEEVEDLDNPAFHYPVITGDYVLGETVRPWKSEPIEVGAPVAKPTPIFAKIPAEAVDEELARFEEALNARKQAESERLEAEKAKLAANE
;
A
#
# COMPACT_ATOMS: atom_id res chain seq x y z
N VAL A 1 1.07 13.64 11.16
CA VAL A 1 1.63 12.59 10.27
C VAL A 1 2.46 13.25 9.18
N GLY A 2 1.91 14.22 8.42
CA GLY A 2 2.63 14.91 7.35
C GLY A 2 3.97 15.49 7.78
N ASP A 3 3.99 16.33 8.81
CA ASP A 3 5.23 16.91 9.35
C ASP A 3 6.28 15.86 9.73
N LEU A 4 5.83 14.70 10.23
CA LEU A 4 6.74 13.62 10.59
C LEU A 4 7.36 12.96 9.35
N ILE A 5 6.61 12.87 8.25
CA ILE A 5 7.11 12.34 6.97
C ILE A 5 8.11 13.33 6.37
N GLU A 6 7.79 14.63 6.35
CA GLU A 6 8.69 15.69 5.86
C GLU A 6 10.04 15.73 6.60
N HIS A 7 10.02 15.39 7.88
CA HIS A 7 11.24 15.29 8.70
C HIS A 7 11.86 13.88 8.73
N HIS A 8 11.54 13.02 7.77
CA HIS A 8 12.05 11.64 7.63
C HIS A 8 11.81 10.73 8.85
N ARG A 9 10.74 11.00 9.62
CA ARG A 9 10.37 10.26 10.84
C ARG A 9 9.25 9.25 10.57
N GLN A 10 9.40 8.41 9.55
CA GLN A 10 8.36 7.51 9.02
C GLN A 10 7.79 6.57 10.09
N LYS A 11 8.65 6.00 10.95
CA LYS A 11 8.18 5.16 12.07
C LYS A 11 7.22 5.90 13.00
N ASN A 12 7.54 7.15 13.34
CA ASN A 12 6.69 7.96 14.21
C ASN A 12 5.41 8.37 13.49
N ALA A 13 5.48 8.67 12.19
CA ALA A 13 4.34 8.98 11.37
C ALA A 13 3.35 7.81 11.31
N LEU A 14 3.84 6.59 11.06
CA LEU A 14 3.01 5.39 11.07
C LEU A 14 2.40 5.10 12.44
N ASN A 15 3.17 5.26 13.52
CA ASN A 15 2.66 5.07 14.88
C ASN A 15 1.52 6.04 15.18
N GLU A 16 1.63 7.30 14.74
CA GLU A 16 0.58 8.31 14.93
C GLU A 16 -0.67 8.00 14.09
N ALA A 17 -0.52 7.55 12.85
CA ALA A 17 -1.64 7.08 12.05
C ALA A 17 -2.35 5.88 12.70
N MET A 18 -1.59 4.91 13.21
CA MET A 18 -2.15 3.75 13.93
C MET A 18 -2.79 4.11 15.26
N ARG A 19 -2.32 5.16 15.93
CA ARG A 19 -2.99 5.70 17.14
C ARG A 19 -4.40 6.18 16.80
N VAL A 20 -4.56 6.90 15.69
CA VAL A 20 -5.88 7.37 15.21
C VAL A 20 -6.80 6.18 14.92
N VAL A 21 -6.30 5.14 14.24
CA VAL A 21 -7.06 3.90 14.01
C VAL A 21 -7.51 3.27 15.33
N GLY A 22 -6.64 3.24 16.34
CA GLY A 22 -6.99 2.76 17.69
C GLY A 22 -8.11 3.58 18.35
N ASP A 23 -8.10 4.90 18.18
CA ASP A 23 -9.13 5.77 18.75
C ASP A 23 -10.48 5.61 18.02
N ILE A 24 -10.47 5.39 16.70
CA ILE A 24 -11.67 5.05 15.92
C ILE A 24 -12.29 3.72 16.42
N ASN A 25 -11.47 2.70 16.64
CA ASN A 25 -11.94 1.42 17.19
C ASN A 25 -12.55 1.58 18.58
N LYS A 26 -11.97 2.42 19.44
CA LYS A 26 -12.55 2.74 20.76
C LYS A 26 -13.92 3.45 20.62
N TYR A 27 -14.01 4.41 19.69
CA TYR A 27 -15.29 5.11 19.43
C TYR A 27 -16.39 4.13 19.00
N ILE A 28 -16.11 3.27 18.02
CA ILE A 28 -17.05 2.27 17.53
C ILE A 28 -17.45 1.30 18.65
N SER A 29 -16.48 0.86 19.46
CA SER A 29 -16.74 -0.04 20.59
C SER A 29 -17.55 0.63 21.70
N ALA A 30 -17.33 1.92 21.96
CA ALA A 30 -18.06 2.66 22.99
C ALA A 30 -19.49 3.04 22.56
N THR A 31 -19.68 3.32 21.27
CA THR A 31 -20.99 3.70 20.73
C THR A 31 -21.88 2.52 20.39
N GLU A 32 -21.32 1.33 20.20
CA GLU A 32 -22.01 0.06 19.91
C GLU A 32 -23.15 0.22 18.88
N PRO A 33 -22.90 0.72 17.65
CA PRO A 33 -23.97 1.04 16.69
C PRO A 33 -24.92 -0.13 16.40
N TRP A 34 -24.46 -1.37 16.53
CA TRP A 34 -25.25 -2.59 16.38
C TRP A 34 -26.31 -2.78 17.48
N LYS A 35 -26.22 -2.05 18.59
CA LYS A 35 -27.21 -2.04 19.67
C LYS A 35 -28.25 -0.94 19.54
N ILE A 36 -28.01 0.08 18.71
CA ILE A 36 -28.93 1.20 18.49
C ILE A 36 -30.02 0.74 17.53
N LYS A 37 -31.20 0.32 18.06
CA LYS A 37 -32.30 -0.21 17.25
C LYS A 37 -33.45 0.75 17.12
N ASP A 38 -33.70 1.56 18.15
CA ASP A 38 -34.92 2.38 18.29
C ASP A 38 -34.68 3.88 18.04
N ASP A 39 -33.47 4.25 17.66
CA ASP A 39 -33.08 5.64 17.39
C ASP A 39 -32.27 5.71 16.06
N PRO A 40 -32.98 5.77 14.93
CA PRO A 40 -32.31 5.80 13.61
C PRO A 40 -31.53 7.10 13.35
N GLU A 41 -31.93 8.22 13.97
CA GLU A 41 -31.20 9.48 13.84
C GLU A 41 -29.83 9.39 14.54
N ARG A 42 -29.82 8.90 15.76
CA ARG A 42 -28.56 8.62 16.49
C ARG A 42 -27.70 7.60 15.78
N LEU A 43 -28.30 6.50 15.28
CA LEU A 43 -27.58 5.49 14.53
C LEU A 43 -26.92 6.10 13.29
N GLY A 44 -27.67 6.89 12.51
CA GLY A 44 -27.14 7.60 11.34
C GLY A 44 -25.96 8.51 11.69
N THR A 45 -26.08 9.29 12.77
CA THR A 45 -25.00 10.16 13.26
C THR A 45 -23.75 9.36 13.63
N VAL A 46 -23.90 8.28 14.40
CA VAL A 46 -22.77 7.43 14.83
C VAL A 46 -22.08 6.79 13.63
N LEU A 47 -22.84 6.26 12.69
CA LEU A 47 -22.30 5.63 11.48
C LEU A 47 -21.60 6.66 10.57
N HIS A 48 -22.16 7.85 10.41
CA HIS A 48 -21.55 8.92 9.63
C HIS A 48 -20.20 9.36 10.24
N VAL A 49 -20.17 9.59 11.56
CA VAL A 49 -18.93 9.96 12.27
C VAL A 49 -17.88 8.85 12.14
N ALA A 50 -18.29 7.58 12.29
CA ALA A 50 -17.39 6.45 12.15
C ALA A 50 -16.83 6.36 10.72
N ALA A 51 -17.67 6.50 9.69
CA ALA A 51 -17.26 6.45 8.29
C ALA A 51 -16.32 7.62 7.94
N GLN A 52 -16.63 8.85 8.42
CA GLN A 52 -15.75 10.00 8.26
C GLN A 52 -14.40 9.77 8.92
N ALA A 53 -14.36 9.25 10.13
CA ALA A 53 -13.13 8.95 10.84
C ALA A 53 -12.30 7.87 10.11
N VAL A 54 -12.94 6.87 9.51
CA VAL A 54 -12.27 5.87 8.67
C VAL A 54 -11.66 6.53 7.42
N MET A 55 -12.37 7.45 6.76
CA MET A 55 -11.84 8.20 5.62
C MET A 55 -10.63 9.05 6.03
N ASP A 56 -10.69 9.72 7.17
CA ASP A 56 -9.58 10.53 7.68
C ASP A 56 -8.35 9.66 8.02
N ALA A 57 -8.55 8.50 8.67
CA ALA A 57 -7.49 7.53 8.89
C ALA A 57 -6.90 6.99 7.58
N ASN A 58 -7.74 6.80 6.56
CA ASN A 58 -7.33 6.38 5.23
C ASN A 58 -6.37 7.39 4.57
N HIS A 59 -6.63 8.70 4.72
CA HIS A 59 -5.69 9.74 4.29
C HIS A 59 -4.33 9.61 4.97
N LEU A 60 -4.32 9.36 6.29
CA LEU A 60 -3.09 9.22 7.05
C LEU A 60 -2.30 7.97 6.68
N LEU A 61 -2.97 6.90 6.25
CA LEU A 61 -2.37 5.63 5.88
C LEU A 61 -1.98 5.53 4.40
N ALA A 62 -2.52 6.38 3.54
CA ALA A 62 -2.29 6.34 2.10
C ALA A 62 -0.80 6.34 1.69
N PRO A 63 0.10 7.11 2.32
CA PRO A 63 1.52 7.08 2.01
C PRO A 63 2.20 5.74 2.32
N PHE A 64 1.63 4.93 3.21
CA PHE A 64 2.17 3.64 3.64
C PHE A 64 1.49 2.47 2.92
N LEU A 65 0.21 2.61 2.61
CA LEU A 65 -0.66 1.55 2.08
C LEU A 65 -1.52 2.07 0.92
N PRO A 66 -0.92 2.56 -0.18
CA PRO A 66 -1.65 3.23 -1.26
C PRO A 66 -2.73 2.35 -1.89
N HIS A 67 -2.43 1.07 -2.16
CA HIS A 67 -3.40 0.14 -2.74
C HIS A 67 -4.58 -0.15 -1.82
N SER A 68 -4.34 -0.26 -0.51
CA SER A 68 -5.39 -0.48 0.48
C SER A 68 -6.23 0.78 0.66
N ALA A 69 -5.59 1.95 0.64
CA ALA A 69 -6.26 3.23 0.76
C ALA A 69 -7.23 3.47 -0.41
N GLN A 70 -6.87 3.10 -1.63
CA GLN A 70 -7.75 3.15 -2.79
C GLN A 70 -9.00 2.27 -2.58
N LYS A 71 -8.82 1.03 -2.11
CA LYS A 71 -9.93 0.10 -1.83
C LYS A 71 -10.88 0.60 -0.73
N VAL A 72 -10.34 1.21 0.32
CA VAL A 72 -11.16 1.81 1.39
C VAL A 72 -11.98 2.98 0.86
N PHE A 73 -11.37 3.85 0.06
CA PHE A 73 -12.04 4.98 -0.58
C PHE A 73 -13.22 4.53 -1.45
N GLU A 74 -13.01 3.54 -2.32
CA GLU A 74 -14.05 2.96 -3.16
C GLU A 74 -15.18 2.30 -2.34
N ALA A 75 -14.81 1.59 -1.26
CA ALA A 75 -15.79 0.97 -0.37
C ALA A 75 -16.68 2.00 0.34
N LEU A 76 -16.15 3.20 0.61
CA LEU A 76 -16.93 4.32 1.18
C LEU A 76 -17.67 5.16 0.14
N GLY A 77 -17.79 4.67 -1.10
CA GLY A 77 -18.53 5.33 -2.18
C GLY A 77 -17.71 6.34 -2.98
N GLY A 78 -16.40 6.43 -2.73
CA GLY A 78 -15.52 7.30 -3.50
C GLY A 78 -15.32 6.82 -4.93
N THR A 79 -15.16 7.76 -5.85
CA THR A 79 -14.93 7.50 -7.28
C THR A 79 -13.64 8.15 -7.76
N GLY A 80 -12.97 7.51 -8.71
CA GLY A 80 -11.69 7.99 -9.24
C GLY A 80 -10.49 7.56 -8.40
N VAL A 81 -9.37 8.25 -8.58
CA VAL A 81 -8.10 7.93 -7.92
C VAL A 81 -8.02 8.63 -6.57
N PHE A 82 -7.94 7.87 -5.49
CA PHE A 82 -7.69 8.39 -4.15
C PHE A 82 -6.19 8.53 -3.88
N SER A 83 -5.46 7.47 -4.14
CA SER A 83 -4.01 7.43 -3.95
C SER A 83 -3.35 6.98 -5.25
N PRO A 84 -2.39 7.72 -5.80
CA PRO A 84 -1.63 7.27 -6.94
C PRO A 84 -0.97 5.93 -6.63
N LEU A 85 -1.13 4.95 -7.53
CA LEU A 85 -0.58 3.62 -7.30
C LEU A 85 0.85 3.53 -7.84
N PRO A 86 1.83 3.18 -7.01
CA PRO A 86 3.18 2.95 -7.48
C PRO A 86 3.22 1.69 -8.36
N ARG A 87 3.99 1.76 -9.43
CA ARG A 87 4.34 0.64 -10.30
C ARG A 87 5.85 0.45 -10.29
N ILE A 88 6.29 -0.77 -10.50
CA ILE A 88 7.72 -1.06 -10.71
C ILE A 88 7.88 -1.36 -12.19
N GLU A 89 8.71 -0.59 -12.86
CA GLU A 89 9.06 -0.78 -14.27
C GLU A 89 10.57 -1.03 -14.37
N GLU A 90 10.96 -1.94 -15.25
CA GLU A 90 12.37 -2.16 -15.57
C GLU A 90 12.79 -1.16 -16.64
N VAL A 91 13.83 -0.42 -16.34
CA VAL A 91 14.41 0.58 -17.25
C VAL A 91 15.81 0.15 -17.63
N GLU A 92 16.11 0.24 -18.92
CA GLU A 92 17.44 0.00 -19.47
C GLU A 92 18.41 1.08 -19.02
N ASP A 93 19.60 0.67 -18.59
CA ASP A 93 20.68 1.59 -18.24
C ASP A 93 21.25 2.26 -19.50
N LEU A 94 21.32 3.59 -19.49
CA LEU A 94 21.77 4.39 -20.66
C LEU A 94 23.22 4.12 -21.03
N ASP A 95 24.05 3.80 -20.05
CA ASP A 95 25.50 3.57 -20.25
C ASP A 95 25.80 2.08 -20.47
N ASN A 96 24.89 1.19 -20.10
CA ASN A 96 25.03 -0.26 -20.27
C ASN A 96 23.68 -0.91 -20.62
N PRO A 97 23.29 -0.96 -21.90
CA PRO A 97 21.99 -1.48 -22.35
C PRO A 97 21.70 -2.95 -21.99
N ALA A 98 22.74 -3.72 -21.62
CA ALA A 98 22.55 -5.08 -21.13
C ALA A 98 22.10 -5.14 -19.65
N PHE A 99 22.11 -4.01 -18.97
CA PHE A 99 21.70 -3.90 -17.57
C PHE A 99 20.36 -3.18 -17.46
N HIS A 100 19.42 -3.82 -16.77
CA HIS A 100 18.12 -3.24 -16.45
C HIS A 100 18.02 -3.10 -14.93
N TYR A 101 17.39 -2.02 -14.49
CA TYR A 101 17.17 -1.78 -13.07
C TYR A 101 15.71 -1.37 -12.81
N PRO A 102 15.13 -1.80 -11.68
CA PRO A 102 13.78 -1.45 -11.34
C PRO A 102 13.68 0.02 -10.90
N VAL A 103 12.74 0.75 -11.46
CA VAL A 103 12.35 2.10 -11.02
C VAL A 103 10.92 2.10 -10.55
N ILE A 104 10.64 2.91 -9.55
CA ILE A 104 9.27 3.13 -9.10
C ILE A 104 8.69 4.22 -9.98
N THR A 105 7.66 3.86 -10.74
CA THR A 105 6.83 4.77 -11.52
C THR A 105 5.41 4.78 -10.96
N GLY A 106 4.54 5.56 -11.53
CA GLY A 106 3.14 5.61 -11.12
C GLY A 106 2.44 6.81 -11.73
N ASP A 107 1.16 6.94 -11.40
CA ASP A 107 0.32 8.02 -11.88
C ASP A 107 0.57 9.31 -11.07
N TYR A 108 1.84 9.57 -10.75
CA TYR A 108 2.26 10.79 -10.07
C TYR A 108 2.58 11.85 -11.11
N VAL A 109 1.87 12.94 -11.05
CA VAL A 109 2.38 14.18 -11.63
C VAL A 109 2.77 15.08 -10.49
N LEU A 110 4.06 15.28 -10.29
CA LEU A 110 4.58 16.16 -9.25
C LEU A 110 3.95 17.55 -9.42
N GLY A 111 3.16 17.98 -8.43
CA GLY A 111 2.51 19.27 -8.40
C GLY A 111 1.05 19.32 -8.88
N GLU A 112 0.53 18.29 -9.56
CA GLU A 112 -0.85 18.32 -10.10
C GLU A 112 -1.85 17.45 -9.34
N THR A 113 -1.40 16.39 -8.67
CA THR A 113 -2.27 15.39 -8.01
C THR A 113 -2.10 15.33 -6.49
N VAL A 114 -1.66 16.39 -5.88
CA VAL A 114 -1.50 16.40 -4.42
C VAL A 114 -2.85 16.65 -3.77
N ARG A 115 -3.47 15.61 -3.21
CA ARG A 115 -4.58 15.79 -2.29
C ARG A 115 -4.07 16.53 -1.05
N PRO A 116 -4.74 17.60 -0.63
CA PRO A 116 -4.32 18.31 0.57
C PRO A 116 -4.45 17.40 1.79
N TRP A 117 -3.53 17.53 2.73
CA TRP A 117 -3.60 16.91 4.05
C TRP A 117 -4.72 17.54 4.90
N LYS A 118 -5.96 17.32 4.50
CA LYS A 118 -7.14 17.79 5.23
C LYS A 118 -8.23 16.74 5.16
N SER A 119 -9.11 16.75 6.15
CA SER A 119 -10.33 15.96 6.12
C SER A 119 -11.20 16.37 4.93
N GLU A 120 -11.61 15.40 4.13
CA GLU A 120 -12.58 15.58 3.06
C GLU A 120 -13.89 14.95 3.52
N PRO A 121 -15.00 15.72 3.57
CA PRO A 121 -16.28 15.19 4.03
C PRO A 121 -16.79 14.11 3.08
N ILE A 122 -17.27 13.00 3.65
CA ILE A 122 -17.97 11.97 2.91
C ILE A 122 -19.40 12.47 2.58
N GLU A 123 -19.87 12.11 1.40
CA GLU A 123 -21.21 12.50 0.96
C GLU A 123 -22.28 11.71 1.72
N VAL A 124 -23.24 12.42 2.34
CA VAL A 124 -24.34 11.79 3.04
C VAL A 124 -25.30 11.15 2.02
N GLY A 125 -25.58 9.85 2.20
CA GLY A 125 -26.41 9.09 1.27
C GLY A 125 -25.65 8.46 0.10
N ALA A 126 -24.33 8.63 0.03
CA ALA A 126 -23.52 7.90 -0.94
C ALA A 126 -23.66 6.38 -0.74
N PRO A 127 -23.74 5.60 -1.83
CA PRO A 127 -23.84 4.16 -1.73
C PRO A 127 -22.53 3.58 -1.20
N VAL A 128 -22.60 2.89 -0.07
CA VAL A 128 -21.46 2.16 0.50
C VAL A 128 -21.44 0.77 -0.09
N ALA A 129 -20.29 0.39 -0.67
CA ALA A 129 -20.10 -0.96 -1.20
C ALA A 129 -20.06 -2.00 -0.08
N LYS A 130 -20.49 -3.23 -0.38
CA LYS A 130 -20.30 -4.33 0.57
C LYS A 130 -18.81 -4.53 0.80
N PRO A 131 -18.29 -4.33 2.01
CA PRO A 131 -16.84 -4.45 2.26
C PRO A 131 -16.38 -5.88 2.05
N THR A 132 -15.26 -6.02 1.34
CA THR A 132 -14.50 -7.26 1.24
C THR A 132 -13.24 -7.14 2.09
N PRO A 133 -12.71 -8.23 2.66
CA PRO A 133 -11.45 -8.19 3.38
C PRO A 133 -10.34 -7.61 2.48
N ILE A 134 -9.70 -6.54 2.94
CA ILE A 134 -8.59 -5.89 2.20
C ILE A 134 -7.32 -6.74 2.32
N PHE A 135 -7.14 -7.38 3.47
CA PHE A 135 -6.02 -8.27 3.74
C PHE A 135 -6.54 -9.68 3.96
N ALA A 136 -5.96 -10.63 3.21
CA ALA A 136 -6.18 -12.05 3.44
C ALA A 136 -5.06 -12.59 4.33
N LYS A 137 -5.40 -13.57 5.19
CA LYS A 137 -4.38 -14.33 5.92
C LYS A 137 -3.60 -15.18 4.89
N ILE A 138 -2.29 -15.04 4.87
CA ILE A 138 -1.42 -15.82 3.98
C ILE A 138 -1.42 -17.26 4.50
N PRO A 139 -1.84 -18.26 3.70
CA PRO A 139 -1.76 -19.66 4.09
C PRO A 139 -0.30 -20.13 4.14
N ALA A 140 -0.03 -21.16 4.93
CA ALA A 140 1.34 -21.67 5.10
C ALA A 140 1.93 -22.17 3.78
N GLU A 141 1.09 -22.78 2.94
CA GLU A 141 1.46 -23.31 1.63
C GLU A 141 2.02 -22.22 0.70
N ALA A 142 1.49 -21.00 0.76
CA ALA A 142 1.99 -19.87 -0.03
C ALA A 142 3.41 -19.45 0.40
N VAL A 143 3.77 -19.66 1.66
CA VAL A 143 5.14 -19.41 2.14
C VAL A 143 6.10 -20.45 1.57
N ASP A 144 5.69 -21.70 1.54
CA ASP A 144 6.49 -22.80 0.99
C ASP A 144 6.70 -22.64 -0.52
N GLU A 145 5.67 -22.21 -1.25
CA GLU A 145 5.75 -21.88 -2.67
C GLU A 145 6.73 -20.74 -2.95
N GLU A 146 6.70 -19.68 -2.16
CA GLU A 146 7.63 -18.54 -2.33
C GLU A 146 9.07 -18.93 -1.96
N LEU A 147 9.27 -19.75 -0.94
CA LEU A 147 10.59 -20.28 -0.61
C LEU A 147 11.15 -21.13 -1.75
N ALA A 148 10.33 -22.00 -2.35
CA ALA A 148 10.74 -22.81 -3.50
C ALA A 148 11.13 -21.95 -4.71
N ARG A 149 10.36 -20.92 -5.02
CA ARG A 149 10.70 -19.96 -6.09
C ARG A 149 12.00 -19.22 -5.81
N PHE A 150 12.21 -18.81 -4.57
CA PHE A 150 13.44 -18.15 -4.16
C PHE A 150 14.66 -19.07 -4.31
N GLU A 151 14.55 -20.32 -3.88
CA GLU A 151 15.61 -21.32 -4.03
C GLU A 151 15.92 -21.61 -5.50
N GLU A 152 14.90 -21.72 -6.34
CA GLU A 152 15.08 -21.91 -7.79
C GLU A 152 15.80 -20.73 -8.43
N ALA A 153 15.36 -19.49 -8.12
CA ALA A 153 16.00 -18.28 -8.63
C ALA A 153 17.47 -18.16 -8.15
N LEU A 154 17.74 -18.50 -6.88
CA LEU A 154 19.08 -18.49 -6.33
C LEU A 154 20.00 -19.52 -7.02
N ASN A 155 19.49 -20.72 -7.30
CA ASN A 155 20.23 -21.76 -7.98
C ASN A 155 20.52 -21.38 -9.44
N ALA A 156 19.53 -20.84 -10.15
CA ALA A 156 19.72 -20.33 -11.53
C ALA A 156 20.78 -19.22 -11.57
N ARG A 157 20.78 -18.29 -10.60
CA ARG A 157 21.78 -17.25 -10.51
C ARG A 157 23.20 -17.80 -10.24
N LYS A 158 23.34 -18.77 -9.34
CA LYS A 158 24.61 -19.43 -9.06
C LYS A 158 25.16 -20.17 -10.29
N GLN A 159 24.28 -20.83 -11.04
CA GLN A 159 24.65 -21.53 -12.26
C GLN A 159 25.14 -20.54 -13.33
N ALA A 160 24.39 -19.46 -13.58
CA ALA A 160 24.79 -18.43 -14.53
C ALA A 160 26.12 -17.76 -14.18
N GLU A 161 26.38 -17.53 -12.86
CA GLU A 161 27.65 -17.00 -12.40
C GLU A 161 28.80 -17.98 -12.63
N SER A 162 28.58 -19.27 -12.37
CA SER A 162 29.57 -20.33 -12.64
C SER A 162 29.91 -20.41 -14.11
N GLU A 163 28.91 -20.44 -15.00
CA GLU A 163 29.09 -20.47 -16.45
C GLU A 163 29.85 -19.23 -16.96
N ARG A 164 29.54 -18.05 -16.39
CA ARG A 164 30.28 -16.82 -16.72
C ARG A 164 31.74 -16.89 -16.33
N LEU A 165 32.04 -17.39 -15.12
CA LEU A 165 33.39 -17.53 -14.64
C LEU A 165 34.18 -18.55 -15.48
N GLU A 166 33.59 -19.66 -15.89
CA GLU A 166 34.22 -20.65 -16.77
C GLU A 166 34.47 -20.06 -18.16
N ALA A 167 33.54 -19.32 -18.73
CA ALA A 167 33.71 -18.64 -20.00
C ALA A 167 34.82 -17.58 -19.96
N GLU A 168 34.98 -16.88 -18.86
CA GLU A 168 36.03 -15.89 -18.64
C GLU A 168 37.41 -16.57 -18.54
N LYS A 169 37.50 -17.68 -17.78
CA LYS A 169 38.75 -18.48 -17.70
C LYS A 169 39.16 -19.07 -19.06
N ALA A 170 38.17 -19.56 -19.84
CA ALA A 170 38.43 -20.08 -21.18
C ALA A 170 38.97 -19.00 -22.15
N LYS A 171 38.43 -17.77 -22.05
CA LYS A 171 38.91 -16.62 -22.84
C LYS A 171 40.36 -16.22 -22.48
N LEU A 172 40.70 -16.24 -21.20
CA LEU A 172 42.03 -15.94 -20.73
C LEU A 172 43.05 -17.00 -21.22
N ALA A 173 42.70 -18.29 -21.14
CA ALA A 173 43.55 -19.40 -21.61
C ALA A 173 43.73 -19.44 -23.13
N ALA A 174 42.80 -18.86 -23.91
CA ALA A 174 42.90 -18.78 -25.37
C ALA A 174 43.76 -17.60 -25.88
N ASN A 175 44.09 -16.67 -25.00
CA ASN A 175 44.93 -15.48 -25.30
C ASN A 175 46.41 -15.64 -24.85
N GLU A 176 46.77 -16.77 -24.27
CA GLU A 176 48.14 -17.20 -24.01
C GLU A 176 48.64 -18.13 -25.15
#